data_eb3e2c9255fb154a98aa55d7fc0332f9
#
_entry.id   eb3e2c9255fb154a98aa55d7fc0332f9
#
_cell.length_a   1.000
_cell.length_b   1.000
_cell.length_c   1.000
_cell.angle_alpha   90.00
_cell.angle_beta   90.00
_cell.angle_gamma   90.00
#
_symmetry.space_group_name_H-M   'P 1'
#
loop_
_entity.id
_entity.type
_entity.pdbx_description
1 polymer ?
#
loop_
_entity_poly.entity_id
_entity_poly.type
_entity_poly.pdbx_seq_one_letter_code
_entity_poly.pdbx_strand_id
1 'polypeptide(L)'
;MSKEITIGVAIATMIFLALQGVNLLPFLLLGALSYLFYNLSGLKVLNKGFQGQVSPRAREITFADIGGQEKAKQEIIEALEFIKDSSAAEQLGIRPLKGILLAGPPGTGKTLLAKAAAAYTGASFIAAAGSEFVEMYAGVGAQRIRALFKQARELAKQHNRKNATIFIDEIDVLGGKRGQHSGHLEYDQTLNQLLVEMDGISPNDDVRILVIGATNRVDLLDEALLRPGRFDRIIQVELPDREGRLQILKIHTANKPLDPEVNLESIASQTFGFSGAHLESLANEAAILAFRAGEKTLKPGHFNEAIDKVMLGEKMDRQPSEKELKRVAVHEIGHALVSERIRPGSVSIVTIVPRGSALGYMREVPEDDSYLQTRRQLEERLQLLIAGAIAEELLFHSRSTGASSDFIEAARLAKKMVFAGMSDLGIVDPESLPRHLLHRAVARILQTQEALVRKELQDKVEIIRRVSKELLQEEKLAGERLRQLIAGEDKPLERVHLA
;
A
#
# COMPACT_ATOMS: atom_id res chain seq x y z
N MET A 1 27.69 46.31 9.71
CA MET A 1 28.16 47.22 10.82
C MET A 1 28.56 46.50 12.11
N SER A 2 27.78 45.62 12.72
CA SER A 2 28.18 44.98 13.99
C SER A 2 29.37 44.00 13.87
N LYS A 3 29.47 43.22 12.80
CA LYS A 3 30.56 42.23 12.63
C LYS A 3 31.92 42.88 12.33
N GLU A 4 31.95 43.95 11.59
CA GLU A 4 33.17 44.68 11.23
C GLU A 4 33.75 45.37 12.46
N ILE A 5 32.90 45.95 13.31
CA ILE A 5 33.30 46.58 14.58
C ILE A 5 33.90 45.52 15.53
N THR A 6 33.27 44.35 15.64
CA THR A 6 33.74 43.27 16.52
C THR A 6 35.12 42.73 16.09
N ILE A 7 35.34 42.58 14.78
CA ILE A 7 36.61 42.15 14.21
C ILE A 7 37.68 43.24 14.45
N GLY A 8 37.33 44.50 14.24
CA GLY A 8 38.27 45.64 14.50
C GLY A 8 38.72 45.71 15.94
N VAL A 9 37.78 45.55 16.90
CA VAL A 9 38.08 45.53 18.34
C VAL A 9 38.99 44.36 18.71
N ALA A 10 38.71 43.15 18.17
CA ALA A 10 39.53 41.97 18.43
C ALA A 10 40.97 42.12 17.91
N ILE A 11 41.16 42.71 16.72
CA ILE A 11 42.48 42.98 16.14
C ILE A 11 43.20 44.01 16.96
N ALA A 12 42.56 45.11 17.37
CA ALA A 12 43.15 46.15 18.19
C ALA A 12 43.61 45.62 19.56
N THR A 13 42.80 44.76 20.18
CA THR A 13 43.12 44.08 21.44
C THR A 13 44.33 43.15 21.31
N MET A 14 44.44 42.42 20.22
CA MET A 14 45.60 41.55 19.94
C MET A 14 46.89 42.38 19.74
N ILE A 15 46.82 43.48 19.00
CA ILE A 15 47.96 44.37 18.79
C ILE A 15 48.41 44.99 20.14
N PHE A 16 47.47 45.40 20.99
CA PHE A 16 47.77 45.94 22.31
C PHE A 16 48.49 44.92 23.21
N LEU A 17 47.98 43.66 23.23
CA LEU A 17 48.60 42.55 23.99
C LEU A 17 50.02 42.21 23.47
N ALA A 18 50.23 42.28 22.16
CA ALA A 18 51.55 42.09 21.55
C ALA A 18 52.54 43.12 21.95
N LEU A 19 52.13 44.40 22.04
CA LEU A 19 52.95 45.53 22.50
C LEU A 19 53.31 45.42 23.96
N GLN A 20 52.55 44.73 24.79
CA GLN A 20 52.83 44.42 26.20
C GLN A 20 53.74 43.20 26.42
N GLY A 21 54.22 42.55 25.32
CA GLY A 21 55.10 41.40 25.41
C GLY A 21 54.40 40.10 25.76
N VAL A 22 53.07 40.04 25.66
CA VAL A 22 52.29 38.83 25.89
C VAL A 22 52.45 37.86 24.66
N ASN A 23 52.74 36.59 24.92
CA ASN A 23 52.85 35.58 23.86
C ASN A 23 51.50 35.33 23.25
N LEU A 24 51.31 35.75 21.99
CA LEU A 24 50.02 35.60 21.25
C LEU A 24 49.77 34.20 20.71
N LEU A 25 50.76 33.30 20.71
CA LEU A 25 50.67 31.97 20.15
C LEU A 25 49.47 31.13 20.70
N PRO A 26 49.21 31.12 22.04
CA PRO A 26 48.05 30.40 22.58
C PRO A 26 46.72 30.95 22.09
N PHE A 27 46.58 32.26 21.93
CA PHE A 27 45.34 32.91 21.48
C PHE A 27 45.09 32.65 19.99
N LEU A 28 46.12 32.61 19.14
CA LEU A 28 46.04 32.24 17.75
C LEU A 28 45.69 30.76 17.58
N LEU A 29 46.28 29.88 18.40
CA LEU A 29 45.92 28.46 18.42
C LEU A 29 44.46 28.25 18.86
N LEU A 30 43.99 28.94 19.87
CA LEU A 30 42.61 28.87 20.33
C LEU A 30 41.62 29.41 19.29
N GLY A 31 41.96 30.48 18.60
CA GLY A 31 41.21 31.03 17.47
C GLY A 31 41.13 30.06 16.28
N ALA A 32 42.29 29.46 15.93
CA ALA A 32 42.36 28.45 14.85
C ALA A 32 41.58 27.18 15.22
N LEU A 33 41.64 26.71 16.46
CA LEU A 33 40.89 25.59 16.98
C LEU A 33 39.37 25.88 16.98
N SER A 34 38.98 27.07 17.40
CA SER A 34 37.58 27.52 17.37
C SER A 34 37.05 27.62 15.93
N TYR A 35 37.86 28.12 15.00
CA TYR A 35 37.53 28.19 13.59
C TYR A 35 37.46 26.79 12.96
N LEU A 36 38.40 25.91 13.30
CA LEU A 36 38.37 24.50 12.87
C LEU A 36 37.15 23.78 13.46
N PHE A 37 36.85 23.98 14.74
CA PHE A 37 35.68 23.42 15.40
C PHE A 37 34.37 23.98 14.80
N TYR A 38 34.31 25.26 14.46
CA TYR A 38 33.17 25.87 13.73
C TYR A 38 33.00 25.28 12.32
N ASN A 39 34.09 25.00 11.63
CA ASN A 39 34.03 24.36 10.31
C ASN A 39 33.77 22.83 10.37
N LEU A 40 34.34 22.14 11.37
CA LEU A 40 34.18 20.69 11.58
C LEU A 40 32.88 20.35 12.33
N SER A 41 32.38 21.21 13.19
CA SER A 41 31.19 20.99 14.00
C SER A 41 29.89 21.12 13.23
N GLY A 42 29.84 20.75 11.96
CA GLY A 42 28.56 20.48 11.25
C GLY A 42 27.51 21.61 11.35
N LEU A 43 27.80 22.79 11.93
CA LEU A 43 26.89 23.93 11.96
C LEU A 43 26.51 24.44 10.56
N LYS A 44 27.30 24.09 9.54
CA LYS A 44 26.90 24.21 8.12
C LYS A 44 25.95 23.11 7.66
N VAL A 45 25.92 21.94 8.33
CA VAL A 45 24.96 20.85 8.02
C VAL A 45 23.59 21.19 8.57
N LEU A 46 23.51 21.91 9.68
CA LEU A 46 22.23 22.41 10.24
C LEU A 46 21.58 23.52 9.38
N ASN A 47 22.32 24.12 8.46
CA ASN A 47 21.82 25.18 7.58
C ASN A 47 21.59 24.74 6.11
N LYS A 48 21.73 23.47 5.77
CA LYS A 48 21.03 22.92 4.61
C LYS A 48 19.56 22.85 4.99
N GLY A 49 18.86 23.95 4.72
CA GLY A 49 17.43 24.06 4.98
C GLY A 49 16.74 22.79 4.45
N PHE A 50 15.87 22.22 5.27
CA PHE A 50 14.94 21.17 4.86
C PHE A 50 14.28 21.65 3.55
N GLN A 51 14.54 20.96 2.45
CA GLN A 51 13.93 21.26 1.17
C GLN A 51 12.94 20.13 0.91
N GLY A 52 11.68 20.37 1.25
CA GLY A 52 10.60 19.52 0.80
C GLY A 52 10.67 19.38 -0.73
N GLN A 53 10.27 18.22 -1.25
CA GLN A 53 10.30 17.95 -2.67
C GLN A 53 9.35 18.89 -3.41
N VAL A 54 9.90 19.90 -4.06
CA VAL A 54 9.18 20.76 -4.99
C VAL A 54 9.20 20.04 -6.34
N SER A 55 8.04 19.67 -6.85
CA SER A 55 7.93 19.08 -8.21
C SER A 55 8.19 20.16 -9.25
N PRO A 56 9.35 20.16 -9.96
CA PRO A 56 9.57 21.11 -11.04
C PRO A 56 8.71 20.70 -12.22
N ARG A 57 7.80 21.60 -12.66
CA ARG A 57 7.04 21.56 -13.95
C ARG A 57 6.69 20.16 -14.51
N ALA A 58 6.32 19.22 -13.66
CA ALA A 58 5.60 18.03 -14.11
C ALA A 58 4.20 18.49 -14.59
N ARG A 59 3.69 17.87 -15.67
CA ARG A 59 2.31 18.05 -16.12
C ARG A 59 1.40 18.09 -14.88
N GLU A 60 0.59 19.15 -14.74
CA GLU A 60 -0.33 19.26 -13.61
C GLU A 60 -1.28 18.07 -13.64
N ILE A 61 -1.23 17.24 -12.60
CA ILE A 61 -2.12 16.09 -12.45
C ILE A 61 -3.49 16.62 -12.03
N THR A 62 -4.52 16.26 -12.78
CA THR A 62 -5.91 16.61 -12.49
C THR A 62 -6.68 15.38 -12.01
N PHE A 63 -7.88 15.57 -11.46
CA PHE A 63 -8.76 14.46 -11.07
C PHE A 63 -9.16 13.56 -12.26
N ALA A 64 -9.12 14.06 -13.49
CA ALA A 64 -9.38 13.31 -14.71
C ALA A 64 -8.24 12.31 -15.04
N ASP A 65 -7.02 12.58 -14.59
CA ASP A 65 -5.88 11.71 -14.80
C ASP A 65 -5.84 10.53 -13.79
N ILE A 66 -6.76 10.48 -12.82
CA ILE A 66 -6.84 9.45 -11.79
C ILE A 66 -7.99 8.50 -12.11
N GLY A 67 -7.70 7.23 -12.35
CA GLY A 67 -8.70 6.20 -12.57
C GLY A 67 -9.31 5.70 -11.26
N GLY A 68 -10.62 5.44 -11.26
CA GLY A 68 -11.34 4.99 -10.08
C GLY A 68 -11.44 6.06 -8.99
N GLN A 69 -11.75 5.63 -7.76
CA GLN A 69 -11.80 6.52 -6.59
C GLN A 69 -12.86 7.63 -6.68
N GLU A 70 -13.96 7.40 -7.39
CA GLU A 70 -14.96 8.45 -7.68
C GLU A 70 -15.52 9.08 -6.40
N LYS A 71 -15.79 8.26 -5.39
CA LYS A 71 -16.27 8.73 -4.09
C LYS A 71 -15.25 9.63 -3.40
N ALA A 72 -13.99 9.18 -3.31
CA ALA A 72 -12.92 9.97 -2.69
C ALA A 72 -12.66 11.28 -3.46
N LYS A 73 -12.68 11.25 -4.80
CA LYS A 73 -12.57 12.45 -5.64
C LYS A 73 -13.69 13.45 -5.33
N GLN A 74 -14.94 12.96 -5.28
CA GLN A 74 -16.09 13.81 -5.00
C GLN A 74 -16.00 14.43 -3.61
N GLU A 75 -15.68 13.65 -2.57
CA GLU A 75 -15.51 14.17 -1.21
C GLU A 75 -14.39 15.21 -1.11
N ILE A 76 -13.28 15.03 -1.87
CA ILE A 76 -12.19 16.01 -1.93
C ILE A 76 -12.69 17.28 -2.63
N ILE A 77 -13.34 17.18 -3.78
CA ILE A 77 -13.83 18.32 -4.55
C ILE A 77 -14.81 19.14 -3.70
N GLU A 78 -15.79 18.49 -3.05
CA GLU A 78 -16.73 19.15 -2.15
C GLU A 78 -16.01 19.90 -1.01
N ALA A 79 -14.97 19.30 -0.44
CA ALA A 79 -14.18 19.95 0.60
C ALA A 79 -13.40 21.16 0.07
N LEU A 80 -12.92 21.09 -1.16
CA LEU A 80 -12.10 22.14 -1.79
C LEU A 80 -12.91 23.30 -2.38
N GLU A 81 -14.20 23.12 -2.67
CA GLU A 81 -15.08 24.19 -3.15
C GLU A 81 -15.13 25.36 -2.17
N PHE A 82 -15.13 25.08 -0.86
CA PHE A 82 -15.08 26.12 0.17
C PHE A 82 -13.76 26.90 0.21
N ILE A 83 -12.67 26.33 -0.32
CA ILE A 83 -11.39 27.02 -0.46
C ILE A 83 -11.37 27.87 -1.72
N LYS A 84 -12.03 27.40 -2.79
CA LYS A 84 -12.09 28.09 -4.09
C LYS A 84 -13.03 29.31 -4.04
N ASP A 85 -14.20 29.17 -3.41
CA ASP A 85 -15.16 30.26 -3.20
C ASP A 85 -15.26 30.62 -1.71
N SER A 86 -14.17 31.19 -1.20
CA SER A 86 -14.09 31.58 0.21
C SER A 86 -15.04 32.71 0.60
N SER A 87 -15.44 33.57 -0.34
CA SER A 87 -16.34 34.70 -0.06
C SER A 87 -17.77 34.25 0.22
N ALA A 88 -18.27 33.26 -0.51
CA ALA A 88 -19.59 32.67 -0.24
C ALA A 88 -19.57 31.83 1.07
N ALA A 89 -18.47 31.11 1.33
CA ALA A 89 -18.29 30.36 2.55
C ALA A 89 -18.27 31.26 3.81
N GLU A 90 -17.58 32.40 3.75
CA GLU A 90 -17.53 33.39 4.85
C GLU A 90 -18.89 34.00 5.13
N GLN A 91 -19.68 34.31 4.10
CA GLN A 91 -21.07 34.86 4.25
C GLN A 91 -21.98 33.86 4.99
N LEU A 92 -21.79 32.58 4.79
CA LEU A 92 -22.55 31.51 5.45
C LEU A 92 -21.96 31.12 6.82
N GLY A 93 -20.86 31.77 7.26
CA GLY A 93 -20.18 31.44 8.51
C GLY A 93 -19.49 30.07 8.48
N ILE A 94 -19.17 29.54 7.29
CA ILE A 94 -18.49 28.24 7.15
C ILE A 94 -17.04 28.40 7.58
N ARG A 95 -16.61 27.53 8.49
CA ARG A 95 -15.23 27.50 8.97
C ARG A 95 -14.30 27.00 7.86
N PRO A 96 -13.17 27.72 7.57
CA PRO A 96 -12.19 27.27 6.60
C PRO A 96 -11.60 25.91 6.95
N LEU A 97 -11.49 25.03 5.96
CA LEU A 97 -10.84 23.74 6.08
C LEU A 97 -9.33 23.93 6.20
N LYS A 98 -8.72 23.33 7.22
CA LYS A 98 -7.28 23.38 7.45
C LYS A 98 -6.56 22.10 7.03
N GLY A 99 -7.21 20.95 7.17
CA GLY A 99 -6.61 19.66 6.89
C GLY A 99 -7.57 18.62 6.35
N ILE A 100 -7.04 17.79 5.43
CA ILE A 100 -7.68 16.58 4.92
C ILE A 100 -6.75 15.40 5.21
N LEU A 101 -7.29 14.33 5.78
CA LEU A 101 -6.57 13.07 5.97
C LEU A 101 -7.04 12.05 4.95
N LEU A 102 -6.15 11.56 4.10
CA LEU A 102 -6.39 10.48 3.16
C LEU A 102 -5.98 9.15 3.82
N ALA A 103 -6.96 8.29 4.07
CA ALA A 103 -6.78 7.03 4.76
C ALA A 103 -7.06 5.85 3.83
N GLY A 104 -6.19 4.82 3.82
CA GLY A 104 -6.45 3.62 3.03
C GLY A 104 -5.19 2.84 2.69
N PRO A 105 -5.33 1.68 2.02
CA PRO A 105 -4.22 0.80 1.67
C PRO A 105 -3.13 1.49 0.83
N PRO A 106 -1.90 0.97 0.82
CA PRO A 106 -0.83 1.51 -0.02
C PRO A 106 -1.14 1.33 -1.51
N GLY A 107 -0.63 2.25 -2.33
CA GLY A 107 -0.79 2.19 -3.80
C GLY A 107 -2.18 2.54 -4.32
N THR A 108 -3.08 3.08 -3.50
CA THR A 108 -4.45 3.49 -3.92
C THR A 108 -4.52 4.88 -4.55
N GLY A 109 -3.39 5.59 -4.66
CA GLY A 109 -3.33 6.89 -5.33
C GLY A 109 -3.47 8.11 -4.41
N LYS A 110 -3.28 7.97 -3.09
CA LYS A 110 -3.38 9.09 -2.12
C LYS A 110 -2.51 10.30 -2.50
N THR A 111 -1.27 10.06 -2.91
CA THR A 111 -0.36 11.14 -3.36
C THR A 111 -0.84 11.80 -4.65
N LEU A 112 -1.44 11.04 -5.58
CA LEU A 112 -2.01 11.58 -6.82
C LEU A 112 -3.23 12.45 -6.53
N LEU A 113 -4.12 12.01 -5.61
CA LEU A 113 -5.27 12.77 -5.16
C LEU A 113 -4.86 14.10 -4.51
N ALA A 114 -3.79 14.10 -3.70
CA ALA A 114 -3.27 15.33 -3.10
C ALA A 114 -2.70 16.29 -4.14
N LYS A 115 -2.01 15.80 -5.18
CA LYS A 115 -1.54 16.62 -6.30
C LYS A 115 -2.70 17.20 -7.11
N ALA A 116 -3.72 16.38 -7.40
CA ALA A 116 -4.92 16.84 -8.09
C ALA A 116 -5.69 17.89 -7.28
N ALA A 117 -5.77 17.74 -5.96
CA ALA A 117 -6.36 18.73 -5.05
C ALA A 117 -5.63 20.07 -5.10
N ALA A 118 -4.29 20.05 -5.13
CA ALA A 118 -3.48 21.26 -5.26
C ALA A 118 -3.69 21.94 -6.63
N ALA A 119 -3.73 21.17 -7.72
CA ALA A 119 -4.01 21.68 -9.06
C ALA A 119 -5.42 22.30 -9.14
N TYR A 120 -6.43 21.63 -8.56
CA TYR A 120 -7.82 22.11 -8.53
C TYR A 120 -7.99 23.46 -7.84
N THR A 121 -7.23 23.69 -6.75
CA THR A 121 -7.24 24.96 -5.99
C THR A 121 -6.23 25.99 -6.49
N GLY A 122 -5.46 25.68 -7.55
CA GLY A 122 -4.36 26.52 -8.02
C GLY A 122 -3.26 26.73 -6.97
N ALA A 123 -3.11 25.80 -6.02
CA ALA A 123 -2.15 25.90 -4.93
C ALA A 123 -0.73 25.52 -5.37
N SER A 124 0.27 26.07 -4.71
CA SER A 124 1.64 25.57 -4.78
C SER A 124 1.76 24.29 -3.95
N PHE A 125 2.28 23.20 -4.54
CA PHE A 125 2.37 21.89 -3.91
C PHE A 125 3.77 21.62 -3.36
N ILE A 126 3.84 21.20 -2.10
CA ILE A 126 5.06 20.72 -1.45
C ILE A 126 4.77 19.40 -0.75
N ALA A 127 5.65 18.43 -0.89
CA ALA A 127 5.51 17.11 -0.29
C ALA A 127 6.67 16.82 0.66
N ALA A 128 6.37 16.08 1.73
CA ALA A 128 7.33 15.54 2.67
C ALA A 128 6.86 14.17 3.15
N ALA A 129 7.77 13.27 3.49
CA ALA A 129 7.44 12.03 4.16
C ALA A 129 7.49 12.21 5.69
N GLY A 130 6.59 11.55 6.43
CA GLY A 130 6.59 11.60 7.90
C GLY A 130 7.94 11.19 8.51
N SER A 131 8.63 10.23 7.89
CA SER A 131 9.96 9.79 8.30
C SER A 131 11.05 10.88 8.21
N GLU A 132 10.89 11.91 7.38
CA GLU A 132 11.85 13.01 7.25
C GLU A 132 11.89 13.91 8.50
N PHE A 133 10.88 13.82 9.37
CA PHE A 133 10.78 14.61 10.60
C PHE A 133 11.26 13.86 11.83
N VAL A 134 11.64 12.60 11.69
CA VAL A 134 12.14 11.74 12.77
C VAL A 134 13.67 11.79 12.75
N GLU A 135 14.26 12.27 13.84
CA GLU A 135 15.72 12.39 13.99
C GLU A 135 16.15 12.00 15.40
N MET A 136 17.42 11.64 15.57
CA MET A 136 17.98 11.29 16.89
C MET A 136 18.25 12.50 17.78
N TYR A 137 18.24 13.72 17.22
CA TYR A 137 18.57 14.96 17.95
C TYR A 137 17.32 15.75 18.31
N ALA A 138 17.12 16.02 19.59
CA ALA A 138 15.95 16.72 20.11
C ALA A 138 15.73 18.08 19.43
N GLY A 139 14.48 18.33 19.01
CA GLY A 139 14.04 19.60 18.42
C GLY A 139 14.30 19.77 16.92
N VAL A 140 15.03 18.87 16.26
CA VAL A 140 15.29 18.94 14.81
C VAL A 140 14.01 18.71 14.03
N GLY A 141 13.19 17.72 14.39
CA GLY A 141 11.90 17.44 13.79
C GLY A 141 10.96 18.66 13.85
N ALA A 142 10.84 19.28 15.00
CA ALA A 142 10.05 20.50 15.17
C ALA A 142 10.55 21.68 14.31
N GLN A 143 11.87 21.82 14.15
CA GLN A 143 12.43 22.83 13.24
C GLN A 143 12.11 22.55 11.78
N ARG A 144 12.13 21.28 11.35
CA ARG A 144 11.76 20.87 9.99
C ARG A 144 10.30 21.13 9.69
N ILE A 145 9.39 20.88 10.63
CA ILE A 145 7.96 21.22 10.48
C ILE A 145 7.81 22.73 10.26
N ARG A 146 8.42 23.58 11.09
CA ARG A 146 8.39 25.04 10.89
C ARG A 146 8.96 25.46 9.54
N ALA A 147 10.06 24.84 9.12
CA ALA A 147 10.68 25.12 7.83
C ALA A 147 9.77 24.73 6.66
N LEU A 148 9.06 23.61 6.74
CA LEU A 148 8.10 23.15 5.73
C LEU A 148 6.96 24.15 5.52
N PHE A 149 6.33 24.63 6.61
CA PHE A 149 5.25 25.62 6.54
C PHE A 149 5.75 26.97 5.99
N LYS A 150 6.95 27.39 6.41
CA LYS A 150 7.57 28.60 5.86
C LYS A 150 7.87 28.46 4.37
N GLN A 151 8.45 27.36 3.95
CA GLN A 151 8.76 27.04 2.54
C GLN A 151 7.49 27.03 1.68
N ALA A 152 6.38 26.46 2.19
CA ALA A 152 5.10 26.45 1.49
C ALA A 152 4.58 27.87 1.22
N ARG A 153 4.66 28.77 2.21
CA ARG A 153 4.29 30.19 2.06
C ARG A 153 5.20 30.91 1.06
N GLU A 154 6.51 30.70 1.14
CA GLU A 154 7.49 31.30 0.24
C GLU A 154 7.29 30.82 -1.20
N LEU A 155 7.06 29.53 -1.42
CA LEU A 155 6.81 28.94 -2.73
C LEU A 155 5.54 29.52 -3.37
N ALA A 156 4.46 29.68 -2.61
CA ALA A 156 3.22 30.27 -3.11
C ALA A 156 3.45 31.73 -3.51
N LYS A 157 4.17 32.52 -2.70
CA LYS A 157 4.52 33.90 -3.03
C LYS A 157 5.39 34.00 -4.29
N GLN A 158 6.39 33.12 -4.43
CA GLN A 158 7.26 33.06 -5.63
C GLN A 158 6.47 32.74 -6.91
N HIS A 159 5.46 31.89 -6.82
CA HIS A 159 4.59 31.54 -7.95
C HIS A 159 3.39 32.48 -8.10
N ASN A 160 3.29 33.53 -7.31
CA ASN A 160 2.15 34.46 -7.28
C ASN A 160 0.81 33.74 -7.06
N ARG A 161 0.80 32.72 -6.20
CA ARG A 161 -0.37 31.93 -5.82
C ARG A 161 -0.84 32.33 -4.42
N LYS A 162 -2.16 32.34 -4.22
CA LYS A 162 -2.78 32.64 -2.91
C LYS A 162 -2.88 31.41 -2.01
N ASN A 163 -2.74 30.20 -2.57
CA ASN A 163 -2.92 28.94 -1.88
C ASN A 163 -1.63 28.10 -1.92
N ALA A 164 -1.37 27.39 -0.84
CA ALA A 164 -0.33 26.35 -0.75
C ALA A 164 -0.92 25.06 -0.20
N THR A 165 -0.53 23.92 -0.76
CA THR A 165 -0.88 22.59 -0.25
C THR A 165 0.39 21.91 0.25
N ILE A 166 0.38 21.55 1.53
CA ILE A 166 1.41 20.73 2.17
C ILE A 166 0.91 19.30 2.19
N PHE A 167 1.61 18.38 1.55
CA PHE A 167 1.32 16.96 1.62
C PHE A 167 2.32 16.24 2.51
N ILE A 168 1.83 15.50 3.51
CA ILE A 168 2.64 14.70 4.42
C ILE A 168 2.25 13.24 4.25
N ASP A 169 3.13 12.46 3.61
CA ASP A 169 2.93 11.02 3.47
C ASP A 169 3.34 10.28 4.75
N GLU A 170 2.73 9.12 5.00
CA GLU A 170 3.01 8.30 6.20
C GLU A 170 2.95 9.11 7.50
N ILE A 171 1.91 9.93 7.66
CA ILE A 171 1.79 10.83 8.82
C ILE A 171 1.69 10.07 10.16
N ASP A 172 1.33 8.79 10.13
CA ASP A 172 1.30 7.89 11.28
C ASP A 172 2.69 7.69 11.92
N VAL A 173 3.77 7.89 11.17
CA VAL A 173 5.13 7.91 11.72
C VAL A 173 5.32 9.07 12.70
N LEU A 174 4.70 10.23 12.46
CA LEU A 174 4.76 11.41 13.33
C LEU A 174 3.70 11.39 14.42
N GLY A 175 2.52 10.91 14.07
CA GLY A 175 1.29 11.01 14.86
C GLY A 175 0.96 9.76 15.65
N GLY A 176 1.91 8.86 15.96
CA GLY A 176 1.66 7.63 16.72
C GLY A 176 1.13 7.91 18.14
N LYS A 177 0.22 7.01 18.61
CA LYS A 177 -0.36 7.11 19.98
C LYS A 177 0.74 7.16 21.03
N ARG A 178 0.61 8.10 21.96
CA ARG A 178 1.56 8.32 23.06
C ARG A 178 1.73 7.04 23.88
N GLY A 179 2.99 6.69 24.15
CA GLY A 179 3.32 5.56 25.06
C GLY A 179 3.72 4.26 24.39
N GLN A 180 3.79 4.15 23.07
CA GLN A 180 4.13 2.89 22.36
C GLN A 180 5.60 2.73 21.94
N HIS A 181 6.44 3.79 22.01
CA HIS A 181 7.83 3.75 21.54
C HIS A 181 8.81 4.31 22.59
N SER A 182 10.00 3.78 22.68
CA SER A 182 11.05 4.13 23.67
C SER A 182 11.82 5.42 23.41
N GLY A 183 11.31 6.31 22.53
CA GLY A 183 11.92 7.62 22.17
C GLY A 183 10.94 8.80 22.30
N HIS A 184 10.08 8.79 23.30
CA HIS A 184 8.85 9.58 23.39
C HIS A 184 8.95 11.10 23.28
N LEU A 185 10.01 11.71 23.80
CA LEU A 185 10.08 13.18 23.92
C LEU A 185 10.20 13.90 22.57
N GLU A 186 10.87 13.31 21.61
CA GLU A 186 11.13 13.93 20.30
C GLU A 186 9.92 13.83 19.36
N TYR A 187 9.29 12.65 19.32
CA TYR A 187 8.04 12.45 18.57
C TYR A 187 6.95 13.39 19.07
N ASP A 188 6.74 13.46 20.39
CA ASP A 188 5.76 14.34 21.01
C ASP A 188 6.07 15.83 20.70
N GLN A 189 7.33 16.22 20.64
CA GLN A 189 7.75 17.58 20.35
C GLN A 189 7.47 17.95 18.88
N THR A 190 7.74 17.01 17.96
CA THR A 190 7.49 17.17 16.53
C THR A 190 6.00 17.19 16.23
N LEU A 191 5.23 16.28 16.81
CA LEU A 191 3.78 16.27 16.72
C LEU A 191 3.17 17.57 17.26
N ASN A 192 3.56 17.98 18.45
CA ASN A 192 3.08 19.24 19.05
C ASN A 192 3.40 20.45 18.15
N GLN A 193 4.56 20.48 17.50
CA GLN A 193 4.88 21.54 16.56
C GLN A 193 3.97 21.53 15.34
N LEU A 194 3.66 20.34 14.79
CA LEU A 194 2.70 20.21 13.68
C LEU A 194 1.32 20.72 14.07
N LEU A 195 0.85 20.37 15.28
CA LEU A 195 -0.42 20.85 15.82
C LEU A 195 -0.42 22.40 15.97
N VAL A 196 0.67 22.97 16.46
CA VAL A 196 0.83 24.45 16.59
C VAL A 196 0.78 25.13 15.23
N GLU A 197 1.48 24.60 14.22
CA GLU A 197 1.45 25.16 12.86
C GLU A 197 0.07 25.07 12.24
N MET A 198 -0.63 23.94 12.40
CA MET A 198 -2.00 23.77 11.92
C MET A 198 -3.00 24.69 12.64
N ASP A 199 -2.89 24.83 13.95
CA ASP A 199 -3.73 25.74 14.73
C ASP A 199 -3.48 27.20 14.33
N GLY A 200 -2.22 27.53 13.98
CA GLY A 200 -1.80 28.86 13.52
C GLY A 200 -2.27 29.26 12.11
N ILE A 201 -2.84 28.33 11.31
CA ILE A 201 -3.40 28.66 9.98
C ILE A 201 -4.62 29.57 10.18
N SER A 202 -4.57 30.78 9.60
CA SER A 202 -5.64 31.78 9.69
C SER A 202 -6.28 32.05 8.31
N PRO A 203 -7.61 32.35 8.28
CA PRO A 203 -8.28 32.78 7.04
C PRO A 203 -7.71 34.07 6.48
N ASN A 204 -7.14 34.90 7.35
CA ASN A 204 -6.59 36.23 7.01
C ASN A 204 -5.12 36.20 6.58
N ASP A 205 -4.49 35.02 6.49
CA ASP A 205 -3.13 34.90 6.02
C ASP A 205 -3.00 35.28 4.53
N ASP A 206 -1.91 35.96 4.14
CA ASP A 206 -1.60 36.28 2.73
C ASP A 206 -1.60 35.04 1.84
N VAL A 207 -1.21 33.90 2.39
CA VAL A 207 -1.17 32.58 1.73
C VAL A 207 -1.95 31.60 2.58
N ARG A 208 -3.03 31.06 2.03
CA ARG A 208 -3.83 30.00 2.67
C ARG A 208 -3.14 28.66 2.54
N ILE A 209 -2.97 27.95 3.62
CA ILE A 209 -2.35 26.62 3.66
C ILE A 209 -3.44 25.58 3.86
N LEU A 210 -3.42 24.53 3.01
CA LEU A 210 -4.14 23.28 3.23
C LEU A 210 -3.12 22.19 3.52
N VAL A 211 -3.29 21.48 4.62
CA VAL A 211 -2.47 20.30 4.95
C VAL A 211 -3.22 19.05 4.53
N ILE A 212 -2.61 18.22 3.68
CA ILE A 212 -3.15 16.89 3.32
C ILE A 212 -2.22 15.84 3.90
N GLY A 213 -2.71 15.07 4.88
CA GLY A 213 -2.02 13.92 5.43
C GLY A 213 -2.41 12.64 4.69
N ALA A 214 -1.49 11.69 4.56
CA ALA A 214 -1.79 10.34 4.09
C ALA A 214 -1.32 9.30 5.11
N THR A 215 -2.15 8.28 5.34
CA THR A 215 -1.82 7.17 6.22
C THR A 215 -2.45 5.86 5.73
N ASN A 216 -1.80 4.76 6.05
CA ASN A 216 -2.36 3.42 5.87
C ASN A 216 -3.03 2.92 7.17
N ARG A 217 -2.81 3.61 8.31
CA ARG A 217 -3.22 3.18 9.65
C ARG A 217 -3.77 4.31 10.49
N VAL A 218 -5.02 4.66 10.27
CA VAL A 218 -5.74 5.69 11.06
C VAL A 218 -5.81 5.31 12.55
N ASP A 219 -5.88 4.00 12.84
CA ASP A 219 -5.95 3.45 14.19
C ASP A 219 -4.75 3.79 15.08
N LEU A 220 -3.61 4.09 14.46
CA LEU A 220 -2.39 4.48 15.17
C LEU A 220 -2.27 5.98 15.45
N LEU A 221 -3.04 6.83 14.77
CA LEU A 221 -2.93 8.27 14.91
C LEU A 221 -3.37 8.77 16.29
N ASP A 222 -2.65 9.79 16.80
CA ASP A 222 -3.04 10.52 18.01
C ASP A 222 -4.36 11.28 17.74
N GLU A 223 -5.29 11.15 18.67
CA GLU A 223 -6.63 11.79 18.58
C GLU A 223 -6.54 13.31 18.45
N ALA A 224 -5.45 13.92 18.93
CA ALA A 224 -5.24 15.35 18.79
C ALA A 224 -5.19 15.83 17.33
N LEU A 225 -4.68 15.00 16.40
CA LEU A 225 -4.69 15.30 14.97
C LEU A 225 -6.09 15.31 14.36
N LEU A 226 -6.98 14.48 14.90
CA LEU A 226 -8.34 14.27 14.39
C LEU A 226 -9.37 15.25 14.98
N ARG A 227 -8.91 16.16 15.87
CA ARG A 227 -9.81 17.20 16.44
C ARG A 227 -10.15 18.25 15.40
N PRO A 228 -11.40 18.79 15.45
CA PRO A 228 -11.82 19.88 14.58
C PRO A 228 -10.84 21.07 14.59
N GLY A 229 -10.51 21.59 13.41
CA GLY A 229 -9.51 22.66 13.24
C GLY A 229 -8.12 22.16 12.90
N ARG A 230 -7.95 20.83 12.71
CA ARG A 230 -6.72 20.17 12.27
C ARG A 230 -7.01 19.34 11.04
N PHE A 231 -7.15 18.01 11.14
CA PHE A 231 -7.68 17.20 10.05
C PHE A 231 -9.22 17.16 10.15
N ASP A 232 -9.85 18.14 9.55
CA ASP A 232 -11.32 18.34 9.63
C ASP A 232 -12.08 17.28 8.82
N ARG A 233 -11.45 16.65 7.84
CA ARG A 233 -12.03 15.63 6.97
C ARG A 233 -11.10 14.41 6.89
N ILE A 234 -11.70 13.23 7.09
CA ILE A 234 -11.03 11.94 6.88
C ILE A 234 -11.71 11.31 5.67
N ILE A 235 -10.95 11.14 4.58
CA ILE A 235 -11.45 10.59 3.33
C ILE A 235 -10.84 9.20 3.13
N GLN A 236 -11.71 8.21 2.99
CA GLN A 236 -11.29 6.83 2.77
C GLN A 236 -10.94 6.63 1.29
N VAL A 237 -9.72 6.16 1.04
CA VAL A 237 -9.22 5.85 -0.31
C VAL A 237 -9.05 4.33 -0.38
N GLU A 238 -10.11 3.65 -0.73
CA GLU A 238 -10.19 2.19 -0.75
C GLU A 238 -9.48 1.59 -1.99
N LEU A 239 -9.37 0.26 -2.03
CA LEU A 239 -8.96 -0.41 -3.25
C LEU A 239 -10.00 -0.17 -4.36
N PRO A 240 -9.58 -0.04 -5.63
CA PRO A 240 -10.52 0.20 -6.71
C PRO A 240 -11.45 -1.01 -6.92
N ASP A 241 -12.73 -0.75 -7.15
CA ASP A 241 -13.70 -1.71 -7.62
C ASP A 241 -13.39 -2.14 -9.07
N ARG A 242 -14.18 -3.03 -9.64
CA ARG A 242 -13.96 -3.56 -10.99
C ARG A 242 -13.92 -2.44 -12.04
N GLU A 243 -14.82 -1.47 -11.95
CA GLU A 243 -14.88 -0.34 -12.89
C GLU A 243 -13.68 0.57 -12.73
N GLY A 244 -13.28 0.88 -11.49
CA GLY A 244 -12.08 1.63 -11.18
C GLY A 244 -10.82 0.94 -11.67
N ARG A 245 -10.71 -0.39 -11.54
CA ARG A 245 -9.58 -1.14 -12.09
C ARG A 245 -9.52 -1.05 -13.61
N LEU A 246 -10.66 -1.12 -14.29
CA LEU A 246 -10.75 -0.95 -15.74
C LEU A 246 -10.30 0.46 -16.18
N GLN A 247 -10.73 1.50 -15.46
CA GLN A 247 -10.31 2.89 -15.74
C GLN A 247 -8.79 3.04 -15.57
N ILE A 248 -8.23 2.51 -14.49
CA ILE A 248 -6.78 2.53 -14.23
C ILE A 248 -6.01 1.78 -15.32
N LEU A 249 -6.47 0.59 -15.73
CA LEU A 249 -5.86 -0.16 -16.83
C LEU A 249 -5.89 0.63 -18.13
N LYS A 250 -7.02 1.26 -18.48
CA LYS A 250 -7.12 2.12 -19.67
C LYS A 250 -6.11 3.28 -19.65
N ILE A 251 -5.91 3.91 -18.49
CA ILE A 251 -4.92 4.99 -18.33
C ILE A 251 -3.50 4.46 -18.58
N HIS A 252 -3.12 3.36 -17.93
CA HIS A 252 -1.75 2.84 -18.02
C HIS A 252 -1.44 2.06 -19.33
N THR A 253 -2.46 1.76 -20.12
CA THR A 253 -2.31 1.13 -21.45
C THR A 253 -2.54 2.09 -22.61
N ALA A 254 -2.97 3.33 -22.36
CA ALA A 254 -3.32 4.31 -23.41
C ALA A 254 -2.21 4.55 -24.46
N ASN A 255 -0.94 4.47 -24.04
CA ASN A 255 0.23 4.67 -24.90
C ASN A 255 0.92 3.34 -25.26
N LYS A 256 0.26 2.19 -25.07
CA LYS A 256 0.83 0.87 -25.36
C LYS A 256 0.12 0.24 -26.54
N PRO A 257 0.84 -0.41 -27.46
CA PRO A 257 0.24 -1.09 -28.62
C PRO A 257 -0.45 -2.38 -28.16
N LEU A 258 -1.75 -2.35 -27.95
CA LEU A 258 -2.54 -3.52 -27.58
C LEU A 258 -2.92 -4.33 -28.81
N ASP A 259 -2.87 -5.65 -28.69
CA ASP A 259 -3.45 -6.57 -29.65
C ASP A 259 -5.00 -6.47 -29.58
N PRO A 260 -5.73 -6.58 -30.72
CA PRO A 260 -7.21 -6.54 -30.72
C PRO A 260 -7.88 -7.59 -29.84
N GLU A 261 -7.22 -8.71 -29.56
CA GLU A 261 -7.74 -9.77 -28.68
C GLU A 261 -7.66 -9.41 -27.18
N VAL A 262 -6.96 -8.34 -26.81
CA VAL A 262 -6.82 -7.94 -25.40
C VAL A 262 -8.11 -7.34 -24.88
N ASN A 263 -8.72 -8.02 -23.94
CA ASN A 263 -9.93 -7.58 -23.25
C ASN A 263 -9.56 -7.04 -21.85
N LEU A 264 -9.48 -5.70 -21.71
CA LEU A 264 -9.16 -5.03 -20.43
C LEU A 264 -10.24 -5.26 -19.36
N GLU A 265 -11.50 -5.49 -19.74
CA GLU A 265 -12.58 -5.80 -18.79
C GLU A 265 -12.38 -7.18 -18.16
N SER A 266 -11.94 -8.14 -18.95
CA SER A 266 -11.55 -9.48 -18.45
C SER A 266 -10.35 -9.38 -17.51
N ILE A 267 -9.34 -8.55 -17.84
CA ILE A 267 -8.18 -8.32 -16.98
C ILE A 267 -8.60 -7.64 -15.68
N ALA A 268 -9.47 -6.63 -15.73
CA ALA A 268 -10.00 -5.96 -14.55
C ALA A 268 -10.79 -6.92 -13.64
N SER A 269 -11.51 -7.87 -14.18
CA SER A 269 -12.21 -8.90 -13.39
C SER A 269 -11.22 -9.87 -12.71
N GLN A 270 -10.12 -10.23 -13.38
CA GLN A 270 -9.09 -11.14 -12.84
C GLN A 270 -8.16 -10.51 -11.79
N THR A 271 -8.17 -9.18 -11.64
CA THR A 271 -7.27 -8.41 -10.77
C THR A 271 -7.97 -7.89 -9.51
N PHE A 272 -8.90 -8.68 -8.97
CA PHE A 272 -9.55 -8.35 -7.69
C PHE A 272 -8.52 -8.11 -6.58
N GLY A 273 -8.70 -7.05 -5.79
CA GLY A 273 -7.79 -6.69 -4.71
C GLY A 273 -6.52 -5.97 -5.15
N PHE A 274 -6.32 -5.72 -6.44
CA PHE A 274 -5.19 -4.94 -6.92
C PHE A 274 -5.40 -3.45 -6.62
N SER A 275 -4.35 -2.81 -6.09
CA SER A 275 -4.29 -1.35 -5.98
C SER A 275 -3.93 -0.71 -7.33
N GLY A 276 -4.04 0.61 -7.43
CA GLY A 276 -3.62 1.35 -8.63
C GLY A 276 -2.15 1.09 -9.00
N ALA A 277 -1.27 1.02 -8.01
CA ALA A 277 0.14 0.69 -8.22
C ALA A 277 0.37 -0.75 -8.76
N HIS A 278 -0.44 -1.71 -8.29
CA HIS A 278 -0.37 -3.07 -8.85
C HIS A 278 -0.81 -3.10 -10.32
N LEU A 279 -1.84 -2.34 -10.69
CA LEU A 279 -2.34 -2.27 -12.07
C LEU A 279 -1.36 -1.53 -13.01
N GLU A 280 -0.70 -0.49 -12.52
CA GLU A 280 0.40 0.17 -13.23
C GLU A 280 1.56 -0.81 -13.48
N SER A 281 1.98 -1.52 -12.44
CA SER A 281 3.02 -2.55 -12.53
C SER A 281 2.63 -3.65 -13.50
N LEU A 282 1.37 -4.10 -13.48
CA LEU A 282 0.82 -5.10 -14.41
C LEU A 282 0.94 -4.64 -15.86
N ALA A 283 0.48 -3.43 -16.16
CA ALA A 283 0.54 -2.89 -17.53
C ALA A 283 1.99 -2.70 -18.01
N ASN A 284 2.90 -2.34 -17.11
CA ASN A 284 4.33 -2.21 -17.43
C ASN A 284 4.98 -3.58 -17.64
N GLU A 285 4.68 -4.55 -16.78
CA GLU A 285 5.24 -5.90 -16.87
C GLU A 285 4.77 -6.62 -18.13
N ALA A 286 3.49 -6.48 -18.53
CA ALA A 286 3.00 -7.01 -19.80
C ALA A 286 3.79 -6.44 -20.99
N ALA A 287 4.15 -5.16 -20.95
CA ALA A 287 4.98 -4.55 -21.99
C ALA A 287 6.42 -5.09 -21.99
N ILE A 288 7.00 -5.33 -20.82
CA ILE A 288 8.33 -5.93 -20.69
C ILE A 288 8.33 -7.36 -21.26
N LEU A 289 7.28 -8.14 -20.99
CA LEU A 289 7.13 -9.51 -21.50
C LEU A 289 7.01 -9.52 -23.03
N ALA A 290 6.19 -8.64 -23.61
CA ALA A 290 6.07 -8.48 -25.05
C ALA A 290 7.42 -8.09 -25.68
N PHE A 291 8.14 -7.15 -25.09
CA PHE A 291 9.47 -6.72 -25.56
C PHE A 291 10.49 -7.88 -25.53
N ARG A 292 10.52 -8.65 -24.44
CA ARG A 292 11.39 -9.84 -24.32
C ARG A 292 11.07 -10.93 -25.32
N ALA A 293 9.80 -11.06 -25.70
CA ALA A 293 9.35 -11.99 -26.74
C ALA A 293 9.62 -11.49 -28.18
N GLY A 294 10.12 -10.26 -28.33
CA GLY A 294 10.34 -9.62 -29.65
C GLY A 294 9.03 -9.23 -30.35
N GLU A 295 7.93 -9.13 -29.61
CA GLU A 295 6.62 -8.80 -30.15
C GLU A 295 6.39 -7.28 -30.13
N LYS A 296 5.62 -6.79 -31.14
CA LYS A 296 5.33 -5.36 -31.29
C LYS A 296 4.04 -4.95 -30.57
N THR A 297 3.19 -5.90 -30.19
CA THR A 297 1.91 -5.68 -29.53
C THR A 297 1.82 -6.50 -28.25
N LEU A 298 1.05 -5.98 -27.29
CA LEU A 298 0.76 -6.68 -26.04
C LEU A 298 -0.40 -7.64 -26.28
N LYS A 299 -0.18 -8.93 -26.13
CA LYS A 299 -1.17 -9.98 -26.30
C LYS A 299 -1.79 -10.40 -24.95
N PRO A 300 -2.96 -11.09 -24.94
CA PRO A 300 -3.59 -11.60 -23.72
C PRO A 300 -2.64 -12.46 -22.84
N GLY A 301 -1.76 -13.25 -23.49
CA GLY A 301 -0.76 -14.08 -22.79
C GLY A 301 0.20 -13.27 -21.93
N HIS A 302 0.63 -12.08 -22.40
CA HIS A 302 1.53 -11.21 -21.63
C HIS A 302 0.85 -10.67 -20.37
N PHE A 303 -0.44 -10.31 -20.47
CA PHE A 303 -1.21 -9.85 -19.30
C PHE A 303 -1.42 -10.98 -18.29
N ASN A 304 -1.73 -12.19 -18.75
CA ASN A 304 -1.88 -13.34 -17.87
C ASN A 304 -0.60 -13.65 -17.10
N GLU A 305 0.55 -13.64 -17.78
CA GLU A 305 1.86 -13.87 -17.16
C GLU A 305 2.23 -12.71 -16.22
N ALA A 306 1.89 -11.47 -16.59
CA ALA A 306 2.13 -10.30 -15.76
C ALA A 306 1.27 -10.29 -14.48
N ILE A 307 0.01 -10.75 -14.54
CA ILE A 307 -0.84 -10.94 -13.35
C ILE A 307 -0.14 -11.90 -12.38
N ASP A 308 0.27 -13.06 -12.88
CA ASP A 308 0.95 -14.07 -12.08
C ASP A 308 2.24 -13.51 -11.43
N LYS A 309 3.02 -12.73 -12.20
CA LYS A 309 4.26 -12.13 -11.69
C LYS A 309 4.02 -11.04 -10.64
N VAL A 310 3.02 -10.18 -10.82
CA VAL A 310 2.69 -9.13 -9.85
C VAL A 310 2.11 -9.73 -8.56
N MET A 311 1.32 -10.81 -8.66
CA MET A 311 0.75 -11.49 -7.48
C MET A 311 1.76 -12.29 -6.69
N LEU A 312 2.64 -13.03 -7.34
CA LEU A 312 3.44 -14.09 -6.74
C LEU A 312 4.97 -13.85 -6.85
N GLY A 313 5.37 -12.88 -7.66
CA GLY A 313 6.78 -12.63 -7.96
C GLY A 313 7.31 -13.38 -9.18
N GLU A 314 8.62 -13.27 -9.37
CA GLU A 314 9.34 -13.97 -10.47
C GLU A 314 9.29 -15.48 -10.32
N LYS A 315 9.44 -16.18 -11.45
CA LYS A 315 9.67 -17.64 -11.46
C LYS A 315 10.95 -17.95 -10.69
N MET A 316 10.91 -19.00 -9.89
CA MET A 316 12.09 -19.42 -9.13
C MET A 316 13.00 -20.27 -10.01
N ASP A 317 14.31 -20.06 -9.90
CA ASP A 317 15.31 -20.92 -10.55
C ASP A 317 15.43 -22.29 -9.88
N ARG A 318 15.00 -22.40 -8.60
CA ARG A 318 15.02 -23.65 -7.86
C ARG A 318 13.92 -24.57 -8.34
N GLN A 319 14.29 -25.70 -8.94
CA GLN A 319 13.34 -26.75 -9.29
C GLN A 319 13.09 -27.65 -8.08
N PRO A 320 11.84 -27.81 -7.64
CA PRO A 320 11.48 -28.80 -6.64
C PRO A 320 11.78 -30.22 -7.15
N SER A 321 12.03 -31.14 -6.23
CA SER A 321 12.20 -32.56 -6.60
C SER A 321 10.91 -33.13 -7.19
N GLU A 322 11.02 -34.20 -7.98
CA GLU A 322 9.84 -34.87 -8.59
C GLU A 322 8.80 -35.30 -7.52
N LYS A 323 9.27 -35.69 -6.33
CA LYS A 323 8.40 -36.05 -5.20
C LYS A 323 7.64 -34.83 -4.66
N GLU A 324 8.31 -33.67 -4.59
CA GLU A 324 7.68 -32.43 -4.16
C GLU A 324 6.68 -31.94 -5.20
N LEU A 325 7.03 -31.98 -6.51
CA LEU A 325 6.13 -31.60 -7.59
C LEU A 325 4.84 -32.45 -7.62
N LYS A 326 4.97 -33.77 -7.40
CA LYS A 326 3.80 -34.67 -7.30
C LYS A 326 2.89 -34.24 -6.13
N ARG A 327 3.46 -33.86 -5.02
CA ARG A 327 2.71 -33.42 -3.85
C ARG A 327 2.05 -32.08 -4.08
N VAL A 328 2.77 -31.12 -4.67
CA VAL A 328 2.22 -29.81 -5.07
C VAL A 328 1.07 -29.98 -6.06
N ALA A 329 1.22 -30.81 -7.09
CA ALA A 329 0.17 -31.05 -8.06
C ALA A 329 -1.12 -31.58 -7.40
N VAL A 330 -1.00 -32.53 -6.48
CA VAL A 330 -2.15 -33.07 -5.73
C VAL A 330 -2.78 -31.99 -4.86
N HIS A 331 -1.96 -31.16 -4.20
CA HIS A 331 -2.41 -30.04 -3.38
C HIS A 331 -3.24 -29.03 -4.17
N GLU A 332 -2.71 -28.54 -5.29
CA GLU A 332 -3.40 -27.56 -6.14
C GLU A 332 -4.67 -28.12 -6.77
N ILE A 333 -4.67 -29.40 -7.15
CA ILE A 333 -5.88 -30.06 -7.66
C ILE A 333 -6.92 -30.21 -6.53
N GLY A 334 -6.52 -30.43 -5.29
CA GLY A 334 -7.43 -30.41 -4.14
C GLY A 334 -8.20 -29.10 -4.03
N HIS A 335 -7.49 -27.98 -4.10
CA HIS A 335 -8.09 -26.64 -4.13
C HIS A 335 -9.02 -26.46 -5.35
N ALA A 336 -8.55 -26.83 -6.53
CA ALA A 336 -9.29 -26.66 -7.76
C ALA A 336 -10.62 -27.43 -7.81
N LEU A 337 -10.64 -28.66 -7.29
CA LEU A 337 -11.86 -29.47 -7.23
C LEU A 337 -12.90 -28.90 -6.28
N VAL A 338 -12.48 -28.37 -5.15
CA VAL A 338 -13.38 -27.73 -4.18
C VAL A 338 -13.86 -26.37 -4.71
N SER A 339 -12.99 -25.59 -5.36
CA SER A 339 -13.37 -24.33 -6.00
C SER A 339 -14.44 -24.54 -7.09
N GLU A 340 -14.22 -25.49 -8.02
CA GLU A 340 -15.18 -25.81 -9.09
C GLU A 340 -16.51 -26.38 -8.54
N ARG A 341 -16.51 -27.08 -7.40
CA ARG A 341 -17.73 -27.53 -6.74
C ARG A 341 -18.50 -26.36 -6.11
N ILE A 342 -17.80 -25.44 -5.44
CA ILE A 342 -18.41 -24.26 -4.81
C ILE A 342 -18.98 -23.34 -5.88
N ARG A 343 -18.22 -23.10 -6.93
CA ARG A 343 -18.58 -22.21 -8.04
C ARG A 343 -18.04 -22.75 -9.37
N PRO A 344 -18.87 -23.46 -10.13
CA PRO A 344 -18.48 -23.96 -11.46
C PRO A 344 -17.97 -22.84 -12.36
N GLY A 345 -16.83 -23.02 -12.99
CA GLY A 345 -16.17 -22.02 -13.81
C GLY A 345 -15.27 -21.04 -13.04
N SER A 346 -15.10 -21.23 -11.75
CA SER A 346 -14.28 -20.32 -10.92
C SER A 346 -12.79 -20.47 -11.16
N VAL A 347 -12.29 -21.65 -11.50
CA VAL A 347 -10.88 -21.87 -11.75
C VAL A 347 -10.47 -21.31 -13.10
N SER A 348 -9.57 -20.33 -13.10
CA SER A 348 -8.95 -19.80 -14.32
C SER A 348 -7.76 -20.64 -14.75
N ILE A 349 -6.90 -21.00 -13.79
CA ILE A 349 -5.66 -21.72 -14.05
C ILE A 349 -5.20 -22.47 -12.80
N VAL A 350 -4.56 -23.63 -13.02
CA VAL A 350 -3.81 -24.37 -11.99
C VAL A 350 -2.40 -24.61 -12.51
N THR A 351 -1.37 -24.37 -11.70
CA THR A 351 0.03 -24.53 -12.11
C THR A 351 0.91 -24.99 -10.96
N ILE A 352 1.95 -25.73 -11.33
CA ILE A 352 3.03 -26.19 -10.44
C ILE A 352 4.35 -25.49 -10.74
N VAL A 353 4.33 -24.40 -11.52
CA VAL A 353 5.52 -23.57 -11.80
C VAL A 353 5.80 -22.71 -10.56
N PRO A 354 6.96 -22.89 -9.90
CA PRO A 354 7.26 -22.16 -8.67
C PRO A 354 7.44 -20.66 -8.91
N ARG A 355 6.84 -19.82 -8.03
CA ARG A 355 6.99 -18.36 -8.04
C ARG A 355 7.10 -17.81 -6.63
N GLY A 356 8.06 -16.91 -6.40
CA GLY A 356 8.26 -16.30 -5.08
C GLY A 356 8.36 -17.35 -3.97
N SER A 357 7.42 -17.39 -3.04
CA SER A 357 7.36 -18.41 -1.98
C SER A 357 6.46 -19.61 -2.28
N ALA A 358 5.68 -19.56 -3.38
CA ALA A 358 4.74 -20.60 -3.76
C ALA A 358 5.37 -21.61 -4.73
N LEU A 359 5.20 -22.90 -4.45
CA LEU A 359 5.66 -24.00 -5.32
C LEU A 359 4.66 -24.35 -6.41
N GLY A 360 3.40 -23.97 -6.24
CA GLY A 360 2.30 -24.05 -7.16
C GLY A 360 1.22 -23.08 -6.74
N TYR A 361 0.20 -22.90 -7.54
CA TYR A 361 -0.97 -22.11 -7.19
C TYR A 361 -2.17 -22.39 -8.11
N MET A 362 -3.34 -22.16 -7.58
CA MET A 362 -4.60 -22.10 -8.31
C MET A 362 -5.09 -20.64 -8.34
N ARG A 363 -5.46 -20.14 -9.52
CA ARG A 363 -6.06 -18.82 -9.66
C ARG A 363 -7.55 -18.94 -9.95
N GLU A 364 -8.34 -18.28 -9.10
CA GLU A 364 -9.77 -18.15 -9.29
C GLU A 364 -10.11 -16.90 -10.11
N VAL A 365 -11.20 -16.97 -10.86
CA VAL A 365 -11.89 -15.77 -11.37
C VAL A 365 -12.72 -15.24 -10.21
N PRO A 366 -12.45 -14.02 -9.72
CA PRO A 366 -13.23 -13.46 -8.63
C PRO A 366 -14.72 -13.36 -8.96
N GLU A 367 -15.55 -13.52 -7.97
CA GLU A 367 -16.95 -13.07 -8.01
C GLU A 367 -16.98 -11.53 -7.92
N ASP A 368 -18.18 -10.94 -8.12
CA ASP A 368 -18.37 -9.50 -7.96
C ASP A 368 -17.89 -9.03 -6.57
N ASP A 369 -17.38 -7.81 -6.50
CA ASP A 369 -16.83 -7.20 -5.30
C ASP A 369 -17.88 -7.18 -4.17
N SER A 370 -17.89 -8.20 -3.31
CA SER A 370 -18.84 -8.34 -2.20
C SER A 370 -18.26 -7.82 -0.90
N TYR A 371 -18.89 -6.80 -0.33
CA TYR A 371 -18.50 -6.24 0.98
C TYR A 371 -19.00 -7.06 2.17
N LEU A 372 -20.07 -7.82 2.00
CA LEU A 372 -20.67 -8.63 3.05
C LEU A 372 -20.53 -10.12 2.70
N GLN A 373 -20.08 -10.89 3.66
CA GLN A 373 -19.92 -12.33 3.53
C GLN A 373 -20.85 -13.05 4.51
N THR A 374 -21.67 -13.94 4.02
CA THR A 374 -22.52 -14.81 4.83
C THR A 374 -21.69 -15.90 5.50
N ARG A 375 -22.26 -16.51 6.56
CA ARG A 375 -21.64 -17.67 7.21
C ARG A 375 -21.31 -18.79 6.20
N ARG A 376 -22.23 -19.08 5.28
CA ARG A 376 -22.04 -20.11 4.24
C ARG A 376 -20.83 -19.80 3.35
N GLN A 377 -20.70 -18.57 2.86
CA GLN A 377 -19.54 -18.17 2.03
C GLN A 377 -18.21 -18.27 2.78
N LEU A 378 -18.20 -17.95 4.09
CA LEU A 378 -17.00 -18.11 4.90
C LEU A 378 -16.67 -19.59 5.14
N GLU A 379 -17.66 -20.45 5.36
CA GLU A 379 -17.49 -21.90 5.46
C GLU A 379 -16.97 -22.50 4.15
N GLU A 380 -17.51 -22.10 3.00
CA GLU A 380 -17.04 -22.49 1.66
C GLU A 380 -15.60 -22.05 1.42
N ARG A 381 -15.23 -20.84 1.86
CA ARG A 381 -13.83 -20.36 1.78
C ARG A 381 -12.89 -21.17 2.68
N LEU A 382 -13.33 -21.57 3.87
CA LEU A 382 -12.57 -22.48 4.73
C LEU A 382 -12.35 -23.84 4.09
N GLN A 383 -13.40 -24.40 3.45
CA GLN A 383 -13.29 -25.66 2.73
C GLN A 383 -12.25 -25.59 1.62
N LEU A 384 -12.24 -24.51 0.87
CA LEU A 384 -11.24 -24.26 -0.16
C LEU A 384 -9.82 -24.23 0.41
N LEU A 385 -9.58 -23.47 1.48
CA LEU A 385 -8.25 -23.31 2.09
C LEU A 385 -7.66 -24.63 2.65
N ILE A 386 -8.50 -25.55 3.12
CA ILE A 386 -8.03 -26.82 3.69
C ILE A 386 -7.95 -27.98 2.68
N ALA A 387 -8.50 -27.78 1.47
CA ALA A 387 -8.66 -28.84 0.48
C ALA A 387 -7.33 -29.43 0.00
N GLY A 388 -6.33 -28.59 -0.25
CA GLY A 388 -5.00 -29.06 -0.68
C GLY A 388 -4.36 -30.04 0.29
N ALA A 389 -4.36 -29.69 1.56
CA ALA A 389 -3.80 -30.55 2.61
C ALA A 389 -4.54 -31.88 2.76
N ILE A 390 -5.87 -31.88 2.59
CA ILE A 390 -6.69 -33.10 2.64
C ILE A 390 -6.42 -33.97 1.42
N ALA A 391 -6.30 -33.39 0.23
CA ALA A 391 -5.95 -34.12 -0.99
C ALA A 391 -4.58 -34.82 -0.85
N GLU A 392 -3.57 -34.12 -0.29
CA GLU A 392 -2.28 -34.73 0.03
C GLU A 392 -2.43 -35.91 0.98
N GLU A 393 -3.19 -35.77 2.04
CA GLU A 393 -3.36 -36.81 3.07
C GLU A 393 -4.07 -38.06 2.50
N LEU A 394 -5.06 -37.87 1.64
CA LEU A 394 -5.78 -38.96 0.99
C LEU A 394 -4.88 -39.78 0.04
N LEU A 395 -3.96 -39.13 -0.69
CA LEU A 395 -3.10 -39.82 -1.65
C LEU A 395 -1.76 -40.28 -1.07
N PHE A 396 -1.18 -39.54 -0.13
CA PHE A 396 0.16 -39.80 0.39
C PHE A 396 0.15 -40.22 1.87
N HIS A 397 -1.00 -40.32 2.51
CA HIS A 397 -1.19 -40.62 3.93
C HIS A 397 -0.42 -39.69 4.88
N SER A 398 -0.11 -38.48 4.42
CA SER A 398 0.61 -37.46 5.19
C SER A 398 0.40 -36.07 4.58
N ARG A 399 0.38 -35.06 5.44
CA ARG A 399 0.39 -33.65 5.06
C ARG A 399 1.82 -33.14 4.93
N SER A 400 2.01 -32.07 4.17
CA SER A 400 3.29 -31.37 4.06
C SER A 400 3.23 -29.96 4.70
N THR A 401 4.38 -29.32 4.83
CA THR A 401 4.47 -27.93 5.27
C THR A 401 3.98 -26.94 4.22
N GLY A 402 3.72 -27.39 3.00
CA GLY A 402 3.19 -26.55 1.90
C GLY A 402 1.86 -25.89 2.25
N ALA A 403 1.02 -26.55 3.06
CA ALA A 403 -0.26 -26.02 3.50
C ALA A 403 -0.18 -24.99 4.66
N SER A 404 1.02 -24.57 5.09
CA SER A 404 1.15 -23.68 6.26
C SER A 404 0.46 -22.33 6.08
N SER A 405 0.56 -21.73 4.90
CA SER A 405 -0.10 -20.46 4.57
C SER A 405 -1.63 -20.57 4.60
N ASP A 406 -2.15 -21.67 4.03
CA ASP A 406 -3.59 -21.95 4.00
C ASP A 406 -4.15 -22.14 5.40
N PHE A 407 -3.44 -22.84 6.28
CA PHE A 407 -3.87 -23.03 7.66
C PHE A 407 -3.84 -21.73 8.47
N ILE A 408 -2.85 -20.85 8.26
CA ILE A 408 -2.81 -19.53 8.90
C ILE A 408 -4.04 -18.71 8.48
N GLU A 409 -4.34 -18.69 7.19
CA GLU A 409 -5.49 -17.97 6.66
C GLU A 409 -6.81 -18.58 7.12
N ALA A 410 -6.94 -19.91 7.10
CA ALA A 410 -8.11 -20.61 7.62
C ALA A 410 -8.37 -20.33 9.10
N ALA A 411 -7.32 -20.33 9.92
CA ALA A 411 -7.43 -20.00 11.34
C ALA A 411 -7.86 -18.53 11.55
N ARG A 412 -7.32 -17.59 10.74
CA ARG A 412 -7.71 -16.18 10.76
C ARG A 412 -9.18 -16.00 10.37
N LEU A 413 -9.63 -16.70 9.34
CA LEU A 413 -11.01 -16.65 8.87
C LEU A 413 -11.99 -17.25 9.89
N ALA A 414 -11.67 -18.40 10.47
CA ALA A 414 -12.47 -19.02 11.54
C ALA A 414 -12.56 -18.11 12.77
N LYS A 415 -11.49 -17.42 13.15
CA LYS A 415 -11.50 -16.42 14.22
C LYS A 415 -12.41 -15.23 13.88
N LYS A 416 -12.40 -14.74 12.63
CA LYS A 416 -13.32 -13.69 12.14
C LYS A 416 -14.78 -14.14 12.28
N MET A 417 -15.09 -15.41 11.95
CA MET A 417 -16.43 -15.97 12.11
C MET A 417 -16.89 -15.98 13.57
N VAL A 418 -16.01 -16.33 14.52
CA VAL A 418 -16.33 -16.28 15.95
C VAL A 418 -16.70 -14.85 16.38
N PHE A 419 -15.92 -13.86 16.01
CA PHE A 419 -16.16 -12.47 16.37
C PHE A 419 -17.35 -11.83 15.64
N ALA A 420 -17.74 -12.40 14.50
CA ALA A 420 -18.96 -12.01 13.79
C ALA A 420 -20.23 -12.71 14.34
N GLY A 421 -20.13 -13.44 15.47
CA GLY A 421 -21.27 -14.15 16.05
C GLY A 421 -21.72 -15.38 15.26
N MET A 422 -20.87 -15.90 14.36
CA MET A 422 -21.20 -17.04 13.46
C MET A 422 -20.72 -18.39 14.01
N SER A 423 -20.43 -18.47 15.31
CA SER A 423 -20.04 -19.69 16.01
C SER A 423 -21.11 -20.14 17.00
N ASP A 424 -20.91 -21.29 17.61
CA ASP A 424 -21.74 -21.81 18.71
C ASP A 424 -21.66 -20.98 20.01
N LEU A 425 -20.68 -20.08 20.11
CA LEU A 425 -20.58 -19.13 21.23
C LEU A 425 -21.59 -17.97 21.12
N GLY A 426 -22.23 -17.79 19.96
CA GLY A 426 -23.08 -16.63 19.68
C GLY A 426 -22.30 -15.32 19.61
N ILE A 427 -22.92 -14.22 20.05
CA ILE A 427 -22.29 -12.89 20.09
C ILE A 427 -21.35 -12.84 21.28
N VAL A 428 -20.10 -12.51 21.02
CA VAL A 428 -19.01 -12.43 22.02
C VAL A 428 -18.30 -11.09 21.93
N ASP A 429 -17.84 -10.60 23.07
CA ASP A 429 -16.93 -9.47 23.11
C ASP A 429 -15.49 -9.94 22.90
N PRO A 430 -14.79 -9.45 21.85
CA PRO A 430 -13.43 -9.86 21.54
C PRO A 430 -12.41 -9.61 22.66
N GLU A 431 -12.61 -8.56 23.48
CA GLU A 431 -11.67 -8.16 24.52
C GLU A 431 -11.80 -9.02 25.78
N SER A 432 -13.01 -9.46 26.09
CA SER A 432 -13.31 -10.25 27.30
C SER A 432 -13.34 -11.76 27.04
N LEU A 433 -13.29 -12.23 25.77
CA LEU A 433 -13.39 -13.66 25.45
C LEU A 433 -12.13 -14.42 25.90
N PRO A 434 -12.27 -15.43 26.80
CA PRO A 434 -11.15 -16.27 27.22
C PRO A 434 -10.50 -17.00 26.05
N ARG A 435 -9.17 -16.95 25.97
CA ARG A 435 -8.39 -17.52 24.84
C ARG A 435 -8.70 -19.01 24.58
N HIS A 436 -8.91 -19.80 25.64
CA HIS A 436 -9.21 -21.23 25.50
C HIS A 436 -10.58 -21.50 24.86
N LEU A 437 -11.59 -20.64 25.11
CA LEU A 437 -12.89 -20.74 24.46
C LEU A 437 -12.79 -20.35 22.98
N LEU A 438 -12.07 -19.28 22.66
CA LEU A 438 -11.78 -18.89 21.29
C LEU A 438 -11.09 -20.02 20.51
N HIS A 439 -10.04 -20.62 21.08
CA HIS A 439 -9.34 -21.75 20.47
C HIS A 439 -10.26 -22.95 20.23
N ARG A 440 -11.12 -23.27 21.19
CA ARG A 440 -12.09 -24.36 21.07
C ARG A 440 -13.10 -24.11 19.95
N ALA A 441 -13.65 -22.92 19.87
CA ALA A 441 -14.61 -22.54 18.83
C ALA A 441 -13.95 -22.59 17.43
N VAL A 442 -12.77 -22.01 17.28
CA VAL A 442 -11.98 -22.04 16.02
C VAL A 442 -11.69 -23.48 15.62
N ALA A 443 -11.19 -24.32 16.55
CA ALA A 443 -10.90 -25.72 16.26
C ALA A 443 -12.14 -26.50 15.81
N ARG A 444 -13.31 -26.26 16.44
CA ARG A 444 -14.57 -26.92 16.07
C ARG A 444 -15.00 -26.52 14.65
N ILE A 445 -14.95 -25.23 14.32
CA ILE A 445 -15.27 -24.75 12.96
C ILE A 445 -14.38 -25.45 11.93
N LEU A 446 -13.06 -25.44 12.13
CA LEU A 446 -12.10 -26.04 11.22
C LEU A 446 -12.31 -27.55 11.08
N GLN A 447 -12.48 -28.29 12.19
CA GLN A 447 -12.71 -29.73 12.17
C GLN A 447 -14.01 -30.11 11.44
N THR A 448 -15.07 -29.30 11.61
CA THR A 448 -16.31 -29.52 10.89
C THR A 448 -16.12 -29.39 9.38
N GLN A 449 -15.44 -28.33 8.92
CA GLN A 449 -15.17 -28.12 7.50
C GLN A 449 -14.20 -29.18 6.95
N GLU A 450 -13.20 -29.57 7.72
CA GLU A 450 -12.26 -30.63 7.35
C GLU A 450 -12.99 -31.97 7.11
N ALA A 451 -13.92 -32.36 7.98
CA ALA A 451 -14.68 -33.58 7.81
C ALA A 451 -15.54 -33.59 6.53
N LEU A 452 -16.13 -32.44 6.20
CA LEU A 452 -16.93 -32.27 4.98
C LEU A 452 -16.08 -32.40 3.71
N VAL A 453 -14.93 -31.71 3.66
CA VAL A 453 -14.00 -31.77 2.53
C VAL A 453 -13.38 -33.17 2.38
N ARG A 454 -13.02 -33.80 3.50
CA ARG A 454 -12.48 -35.17 3.48
C ARG A 454 -13.47 -36.15 2.85
N LYS A 455 -14.73 -36.11 3.26
CA LYS A 455 -15.79 -36.95 2.70
C LYS A 455 -15.94 -36.69 1.19
N GLU A 456 -15.96 -35.44 0.77
CA GLU A 456 -16.11 -35.08 -0.63
C GLU A 456 -14.93 -35.56 -1.50
N LEU A 457 -13.69 -35.29 -1.06
CA LEU A 457 -12.49 -35.64 -1.84
C LEU A 457 -12.19 -37.12 -1.83
N GLN A 458 -12.67 -37.87 -0.83
CA GLN A 458 -12.51 -39.32 -0.75
C GLN A 458 -13.17 -40.02 -1.95
N ASP A 459 -14.34 -39.53 -2.38
CA ASP A 459 -15.05 -40.07 -3.56
C ASP A 459 -14.37 -39.65 -4.88
N LYS A 460 -13.47 -38.68 -4.85
CA LYS A 460 -12.80 -38.10 -6.02
C LYS A 460 -11.31 -38.46 -6.15
N VAL A 461 -10.81 -39.39 -5.35
CA VAL A 461 -9.35 -39.75 -5.31
C VAL A 461 -8.82 -40.12 -6.70
N GLU A 462 -9.59 -40.84 -7.53
CA GLU A 462 -9.17 -41.20 -8.87
C GLU A 462 -9.13 -39.99 -9.81
N ILE A 463 -10.04 -39.05 -9.63
CA ILE A 463 -10.03 -37.78 -10.41
C ILE A 463 -8.79 -36.98 -10.02
N ILE A 464 -8.47 -36.84 -8.70
CA ILE A 464 -7.27 -36.15 -8.23
C ILE A 464 -6.03 -36.78 -8.86
N ARG A 465 -5.93 -38.11 -8.86
CA ARG A 465 -4.77 -38.84 -9.43
C ARG A 465 -4.60 -38.58 -10.92
N ARG A 466 -5.70 -38.65 -11.68
CA ARG A 466 -5.71 -38.42 -13.14
C ARG A 466 -5.32 -36.99 -13.48
N VAL A 467 -5.98 -36.02 -12.88
CA VAL A 467 -5.76 -34.61 -13.17
C VAL A 467 -4.37 -34.14 -12.72
N SER A 468 -3.89 -34.61 -11.54
CA SER A 468 -2.55 -34.32 -11.07
C SER A 468 -1.47 -34.86 -12.00
N LYS A 469 -1.70 -36.03 -12.63
CA LYS A 469 -0.75 -36.60 -13.61
C LYS A 469 -0.67 -35.71 -14.86
N GLU A 470 -1.77 -35.18 -15.35
CA GLU A 470 -1.77 -34.26 -16.49
C GLU A 470 -1.12 -32.93 -16.12
N LEU A 471 -1.42 -32.38 -14.94
CA LEU A 471 -0.77 -31.17 -14.44
C LEU A 471 0.75 -31.31 -14.33
N LEU A 472 1.26 -32.50 -13.96
CA LEU A 472 2.69 -32.79 -13.93
C LEU A 472 3.34 -32.82 -15.32
N GLN A 473 2.59 -33.16 -16.37
CA GLN A 473 3.08 -33.21 -17.75
C GLN A 473 3.06 -31.83 -18.41
N GLU A 474 2.00 -31.07 -18.18
CA GLU A 474 1.76 -29.77 -18.83
C GLU A 474 2.24 -28.59 -18.00
N GLU A 475 2.63 -28.82 -16.72
CA GLU A 475 3.02 -27.81 -15.71
C GLU A 475 1.93 -26.75 -15.42
N LYS A 476 0.96 -26.59 -16.30
CA LYS A 476 -0.08 -25.56 -16.25
C LYS A 476 -1.35 -26.06 -16.93
N LEU A 477 -2.49 -26.02 -16.24
CA LEU A 477 -3.80 -26.37 -16.78
C LEU A 477 -4.73 -25.16 -16.78
N ALA A 478 -5.31 -24.84 -17.94
CA ALA A 478 -6.41 -23.88 -18.03
C ALA A 478 -7.67 -24.45 -17.38
N GLY A 479 -8.49 -23.58 -16.77
CA GLY A 479 -9.71 -24.01 -16.09
C GLY A 479 -10.68 -24.79 -16.98
N GLU A 480 -10.75 -24.49 -18.27
CA GLU A 480 -11.57 -25.25 -19.23
C GLU A 480 -11.08 -26.68 -19.36
N ARG A 481 -9.78 -26.90 -19.53
CA ARG A 481 -9.18 -28.24 -19.59
C ARG A 481 -9.35 -28.99 -18.27
N LEU A 482 -9.21 -28.33 -17.15
CA LEU A 482 -9.48 -28.91 -15.84
C LEU A 482 -10.92 -29.47 -15.76
N ARG A 483 -11.92 -28.70 -16.20
CA ARG A 483 -13.33 -29.13 -16.18
C ARG A 483 -13.60 -30.32 -17.09
N GLN A 484 -12.99 -30.36 -18.28
CA GLN A 484 -13.07 -31.52 -19.17
C GLN A 484 -12.50 -32.78 -18.50
N LEU A 485 -11.36 -32.67 -17.85
CA LEU A 485 -10.77 -33.78 -17.12
C LEU A 485 -11.62 -34.21 -15.92
N ILE A 486 -12.26 -33.29 -15.20
CA ILE A 486 -13.20 -33.62 -14.12
C ILE A 486 -14.41 -34.39 -14.67
N ALA A 487 -14.95 -33.96 -15.80
CA ALA A 487 -16.09 -34.60 -16.45
C ALA A 487 -15.78 -35.98 -17.09
N GLY A 488 -14.50 -36.33 -17.22
CA GLY A 488 -14.07 -37.60 -17.85
C GLY A 488 -13.98 -37.53 -19.39
N GLU A 489 -13.94 -36.34 -19.95
CA GLU A 489 -13.79 -36.12 -21.38
C GLU A 489 -12.31 -36.13 -21.79
N ASP A 490 -11.83 -37.23 -22.27
CA ASP A 490 -10.43 -37.47 -22.68
C ASP A 490 -10.10 -36.95 -24.10
N LYS A 491 -10.74 -35.90 -24.60
CA LYS A 491 -10.34 -35.30 -25.88
C LYS A 491 -9.17 -34.32 -25.61
N PRO A 492 -7.96 -34.60 -26.17
CA PRO A 492 -6.89 -33.59 -26.14
C PRO A 492 -7.37 -32.37 -26.94
N LEU A 493 -7.27 -31.19 -26.34
CA LEU A 493 -7.43 -29.95 -27.12
C LEU A 493 -6.37 -29.98 -28.23
N GLU A 494 -6.80 -29.72 -29.48
CA GLU A 494 -5.86 -29.42 -30.55
C GLU A 494 -4.87 -28.36 -30.03
N ARG A 495 -3.58 -28.67 -30.13
CA ARG A 495 -2.52 -27.77 -29.72
C ARG A 495 -2.69 -26.44 -30.46
N VAL A 496 -3.33 -25.47 -29.81
CA VAL A 496 -3.15 -24.09 -30.22
C VAL A 496 -1.69 -23.79 -29.91
N HIS A 497 -0.86 -23.83 -30.92
CA HIS A 497 0.52 -23.39 -30.84
C HIS A 497 0.48 -21.94 -30.41
N LEU A 498 0.71 -21.70 -29.10
CA LEU A 498 1.18 -20.42 -28.58
C LEU A 498 2.62 -20.30 -29.06
N ALA A 499 2.78 -19.77 -30.30
CA ALA A 499 4.04 -19.35 -30.85
C ALA A 499 4.46 -18.02 -30.20
#